data_050ef5cc617885821a83ae4464cda7a5
#
_entry.id   050ef5cc617885821a83ae4464cda7a5
#
_cell.length_a   1.000
_cell.length_b   1.000
_cell.length_c   1.000
_cell.angle_alpha   90.00
_cell.angle_beta   90.00
_cell.angle_gamma   90.00
#
_symmetry.space_group_name_H-M   'P 1'
#
loop_
_entity.id
_entity.type
_entity.pdbx_description
1 polymer ?
#
loop_
_entity_poly.entity_id
_entity_poly.type
_entity_poly.pdbx_seq_one_letter_code
_entity_poly.pdbx_strand_id
1 'polypeptide(L)'
;FEYQSLLVELTGLEIANCSMYDAATALAEAALLAKRVRKADGNRILLPETIREERLSVVENYVAGNDLSVETYPMDDGAIDVDGLTDFVDDDTLFVYAENPTTEGVVEESLDAVGDVAHDHDALFCLGSDPVALSLLQRPADVGADVVVGDAAVLGMPTSYGMGLGLFACKEDFLRQVPGRLVGASTDAEGR
;
A
#
# COMPACT_ATOMS: atom_id res chain seq x y z
N PHE A 1 -8.41 16.53 9.03
CA PHE A 1 -9.62 16.06 8.33
C PHE A 1 -9.50 16.23 6.81
N GLU A 2 -9.32 17.44 6.30
CA GLU A 2 -9.23 17.74 4.86
C GLU A 2 -8.17 16.90 4.14
N TYR A 3 -6.98 16.72 4.72
CA TYR A 3 -5.92 15.89 4.15
C TYR A 3 -6.40 14.44 3.90
N GLN A 4 -7.07 13.83 4.88
CA GLN A 4 -7.63 12.48 4.71
C GLN A 4 -8.67 12.44 3.57
N SER A 5 -9.57 13.43 3.53
CA SER A 5 -10.59 13.50 2.49
C SER A 5 -9.98 13.66 1.09
N LEU A 6 -8.91 14.44 0.96
CA LEU A 6 -8.21 14.60 -0.32
C LEU A 6 -7.51 13.31 -0.76
N LEU A 7 -6.92 12.56 0.17
CA LEU A 7 -6.33 11.26 -0.16
C LEU A 7 -7.39 10.23 -0.56
N VAL A 8 -8.55 10.23 0.09
CA VAL A 8 -9.70 9.38 -0.28
C VAL A 8 -10.12 9.67 -1.73
N GLU A 9 -10.29 10.94 -2.09
CA GLU A 9 -10.63 11.34 -3.47
C GLU A 9 -9.54 10.94 -4.48
N LEU A 10 -8.29 11.13 -4.13
CA LEU A 10 -7.15 10.85 -5.00
C LEU A 10 -6.95 9.35 -5.25
N THR A 11 -7.12 8.53 -4.22
CA THR A 11 -6.92 7.08 -4.30
C THR A 11 -8.17 6.31 -4.70
N GLY A 12 -9.35 6.88 -4.49
CA GLY A 12 -10.64 6.21 -4.66
C GLY A 12 -10.98 5.23 -3.54
N LEU A 13 -10.10 5.06 -2.54
CA LEU A 13 -10.35 4.23 -1.35
C LEU A 13 -11.07 5.04 -0.27
N GLU A 14 -11.86 4.37 0.58
CA GLU A 14 -12.79 5.05 1.48
C GLU A 14 -12.14 5.59 2.75
N ILE A 15 -11.01 5.01 3.16
CA ILE A 15 -10.32 5.36 4.41
C ILE A 15 -8.90 5.83 4.11
N ALA A 16 -8.51 6.96 4.67
CA ALA A 16 -7.11 7.40 4.69
C ALA A 16 -6.73 7.90 6.09
N ASN A 17 -5.53 7.56 6.55
CA ASN A 17 -5.01 8.12 7.80
C ASN A 17 -4.15 9.38 7.56
N CYS A 18 -3.66 9.99 8.63
CA CYS A 18 -2.87 11.23 8.55
C CYS A 18 -1.62 11.20 9.43
N SER A 19 -1.14 10.01 9.80
CA SER A 19 -0.10 9.91 10.84
C SER A 19 0.99 8.87 10.55
N MET A 20 1.20 8.49 9.29
CA MET A 20 2.33 7.64 8.92
C MET A 20 3.61 8.47 8.82
N TYR A 21 4.75 7.89 9.23
CA TYR A 21 6.02 8.59 9.22
C TYR A 21 6.59 8.78 7.82
N ASP A 22 6.52 7.73 6.99
CA ASP A 22 7.05 7.72 5.62
C ASP A 22 6.45 6.57 4.81
N ALA A 23 6.83 6.46 3.54
CA ALA A 23 6.36 5.40 2.65
C ALA A 23 6.77 4.00 3.09
N ALA A 24 7.97 3.83 3.65
CA ALA A 24 8.48 2.53 4.07
C ALA A 24 7.70 1.99 5.28
N THR A 25 7.44 2.84 6.28
CA THR A 25 6.61 2.48 7.44
C THR A 25 5.16 2.27 7.04
N ALA A 26 4.63 3.02 6.07
CA ALA A 26 3.29 2.81 5.54
C ALA A 26 3.17 1.43 4.87
N LEU A 27 4.16 1.02 4.06
CA LEU A 27 4.20 -0.30 3.44
C LEU A 27 4.29 -1.43 4.49
N ALA A 28 5.17 -1.28 5.47
CA ALA A 28 5.32 -2.27 6.53
C ALA A 28 4.03 -2.45 7.36
N GLU A 29 3.35 -1.35 7.67
CA GLU A 29 2.04 -1.40 8.35
C GLU A 29 0.94 -2.01 7.48
N ALA A 30 0.98 -1.81 6.14
CA ALA A 30 0.07 -2.45 5.21
C ALA A 30 0.25 -3.98 5.20
N ALA A 31 1.50 -4.45 5.22
CA ALA A 31 1.80 -5.88 5.33
C ALA A 31 1.29 -6.47 6.67
N LEU A 32 1.47 -5.76 7.79
CA LEU A 32 0.91 -6.17 9.08
C LEU A 32 -0.62 -6.10 9.11
N LEU A 33 -1.23 -5.16 8.37
CA LEU A 33 -2.69 -5.10 8.20
C LEU A 33 -3.20 -6.39 7.54
N ALA A 34 -2.53 -6.86 6.48
CA ALA A 34 -2.90 -8.10 5.79
C ALA A 34 -2.98 -9.27 6.78
N LYS A 35 -1.99 -9.43 7.67
CA LYS A 35 -2.01 -10.46 8.72
C LYS A 35 -3.17 -10.33 9.70
N ARG A 36 -3.62 -9.09 9.98
CA ARG A 36 -4.73 -8.83 10.92
C ARG A 36 -6.11 -9.08 10.30
N VAL A 37 -6.28 -8.81 9.01
CA VAL A 37 -7.59 -8.84 8.34
C VAL A 37 -7.87 -10.14 7.61
N ARG A 38 -6.83 -10.80 7.12
CA ARG A 38 -6.98 -12.08 6.43
C ARG A 38 -7.28 -13.19 7.41
N LYS A 39 -8.22 -14.06 7.02
CA LYS A 39 -8.66 -15.20 7.84
C LYS A 39 -7.86 -16.49 7.61
N ALA A 40 -7.13 -16.56 6.50
CA ALA A 40 -6.31 -17.72 6.16
C ALA A 40 -4.96 -17.71 6.91
N ASP A 41 -4.37 -18.88 7.09
CA ASP A 41 -3.13 -19.07 7.84
C ASP A 41 -1.85 -18.71 7.06
N GLY A 42 -1.96 -18.06 5.89
CA GLY A 42 -0.81 -17.64 5.09
C GLY A 42 0.16 -16.73 5.85
N ASN A 43 1.40 -16.68 5.39
CA ASN A 43 2.45 -15.88 6.04
C ASN A 43 3.39 -15.16 5.05
N ARG A 44 3.15 -15.27 3.74
CA ARG A 44 4.03 -14.70 2.71
C ARG A 44 3.63 -13.30 2.30
N ILE A 45 4.63 -12.43 2.22
CA ILE A 45 4.54 -11.06 1.71
C ILE A 45 5.38 -11.00 0.44
N LEU A 46 4.78 -10.66 -0.68
CA LEU A 46 5.44 -10.56 -1.98
C LEU A 46 5.69 -9.10 -2.35
N LEU A 47 6.94 -8.77 -2.65
CA LEU A 47 7.39 -7.46 -3.08
C LEU A 47 8.10 -7.60 -4.45
N PRO A 48 8.13 -6.56 -5.31
CA PRO A 48 8.91 -6.65 -6.55
C PRO A 48 10.41 -6.69 -6.25
N GLU A 49 11.20 -7.40 -7.05
CA GLU A 49 12.67 -7.46 -6.88
C GLU A 49 13.34 -6.08 -7.06
N THR A 50 12.67 -5.15 -7.73
CA THR A 50 13.12 -3.76 -7.91
C THR A 50 12.84 -2.88 -6.71
N ILE A 51 12.25 -3.41 -5.63
CA ILE A 51 11.97 -2.62 -4.42
C ILE A 51 13.27 -2.03 -3.87
N ARG A 52 13.19 -0.78 -3.45
CA ARG A 52 14.35 -0.10 -2.86
C ARG A 52 14.77 -0.75 -1.55
N GLU A 53 16.08 -0.98 -1.39
CA GLU A 53 16.67 -1.67 -0.23
C GLU A 53 16.23 -1.05 1.11
N GLU A 54 16.13 0.27 1.19
CA GLU A 54 15.67 0.93 2.41
C GLU A 54 14.22 0.60 2.77
N ARG A 55 13.33 0.40 1.78
CA ARG A 55 11.94 -0.02 2.03
C ARG A 55 11.89 -1.49 2.45
N LEU A 56 12.61 -2.35 1.73
CA LEU A 56 12.70 -3.77 2.05
C LEU A 56 13.18 -3.97 3.49
N SER A 57 14.28 -3.32 3.89
CA SER A 57 14.83 -3.42 5.23
C SER A 57 13.85 -2.99 6.33
N VAL A 58 13.02 -1.97 6.08
CA VAL A 58 11.99 -1.55 7.04
C VAL A 58 10.88 -2.60 7.14
N VAL A 59 10.40 -3.14 6.01
CA VAL A 59 9.38 -4.20 6.00
C VAL A 59 9.88 -5.42 6.77
N GLU A 60 11.08 -5.92 6.45
CA GLU A 60 11.69 -7.06 7.13
C GLU A 60 11.80 -6.85 8.65
N ASN A 61 12.20 -5.65 9.07
CA ASN A 61 12.30 -5.31 10.49
C ASN A 61 10.93 -5.29 11.19
N TYR A 62 9.89 -4.78 10.53
CA TYR A 62 8.54 -4.72 11.08
C TYR A 62 7.89 -6.10 11.22
N VAL A 63 8.13 -6.98 10.24
CA VAL A 63 7.54 -8.32 10.26
C VAL A 63 8.35 -9.31 11.08
N ALA A 64 9.57 -8.97 11.47
CA ALA A 64 10.41 -9.79 12.33
C ALA A 64 9.66 -10.13 13.63
N GLY A 65 9.52 -11.42 13.94
CA GLY A 65 8.81 -11.90 15.11
C GLY A 65 7.28 -12.03 14.97
N ASN A 66 6.74 -11.75 13.79
CA ASN A 66 5.31 -11.90 13.50
C ASN A 66 4.96 -13.17 12.70
N ASP A 67 5.91 -14.10 12.56
CA ASP A 67 5.78 -15.32 11.76
C ASP A 67 5.35 -15.01 10.31
N LEU A 68 5.98 -14.00 9.73
CA LEU A 68 5.81 -13.56 8.35
C LEU A 68 7.12 -13.70 7.59
N SER A 69 7.06 -14.12 6.33
CA SER A 69 8.18 -14.16 5.40
C SER A 69 8.03 -13.09 4.32
N VAL A 70 9.15 -12.48 3.96
CA VAL A 70 9.22 -11.52 2.85
C VAL A 70 9.96 -12.20 1.71
N GLU A 71 9.35 -12.22 0.54
CA GLU A 71 9.94 -12.75 -0.69
C GLU A 71 9.78 -11.73 -1.81
N THR A 72 10.66 -11.80 -2.80
CA THR A 72 10.57 -10.92 -3.97
C THR A 72 10.19 -11.72 -5.20
N TYR A 73 9.29 -11.14 -6.02
CA TYR A 73 8.96 -11.69 -7.33
C TYR A 73 9.74 -10.95 -8.44
N PRO A 74 10.05 -11.64 -9.56
CA PRO A 74 10.85 -11.07 -10.64
C PRO A 74 10.08 -10.01 -11.43
N MET A 75 10.84 -9.08 -12.02
CA MET A 75 10.35 -8.06 -12.95
C MET A 75 10.94 -8.31 -14.34
N ASP A 76 10.27 -7.88 -15.40
CA ASP A 76 10.76 -7.93 -16.78
C ASP A 76 11.01 -6.50 -17.28
N ASP A 77 12.27 -6.16 -17.49
CA ASP A 77 12.72 -4.82 -17.96
C ASP A 77 12.08 -3.65 -17.15
N GLY A 78 11.98 -3.84 -15.82
CA GLY A 78 11.42 -2.87 -14.89
C GLY A 78 9.89 -2.83 -14.81
N ALA A 79 9.18 -3.65 -15.56
CA ALA A 79 7.74 -3.85 -15.53
C ALA A 79 7.36 -5.15 -14.81
N ILE A 80 6.11 -5.25 -14.36
CA ILE A 80 5.59 -6.47 -13.73
C ILE A 80 5.32 -7.53 -14.81
N ASP A 81 6.00 -8.67 -14.69
CA ASP A 81 5.63 -9.88 -15.42
C ASP A 81 4.47 -10.57 -14.68
N VAL A 82 3.23 -10.35 -15.17
CA VAL A 82 2.03 -10.90 -14.54
C VAL A 82 2.02 -12.44 -14.58
N ASP A 83 2.51 -13.04 -15.66
CA ASP A 83 2.59 -14.51 -15.78
C ASP A 83 3.61 -15.06 -14.76
N GLY A 84 4.77 -14.41 -14.65
CA GLY A 84 5.76 -14.73 -13.63
C GLY A 84 5.25 -14.53 -12.22
N LEU A 85 4.53 -13.43 -11.94
CA LEU A 85 3.90 -13.19 -10.64
C LEU A 85 2.90 -14.30 -10.28
N THR A 86 2.11 -14.75 -11.24
CA THR A 86 1.12 -15.84 -11.03
C THR A 86 1.78 -17.12 -10.53
N ASP A 87 2.99 -17.42 -10.97
CA ASP A 87 3.75 -18.58 -10.49
C ASP A 87 4.25 -18.44 -9.04
N PHE A 88 4.32 -17.20 -8.53
CA PHE A 88 4.75 -16.89 -7.14
C PHE A 88 3.59 -16.83 -6.14
N VAL A 89 2.41 -16.45 -6.59
CA VAL A 89 1.24 -16.29 -5.69
C VAL A 89 0.59 -17.64 -5.44
N ASP A 90 0.31 -17.94 -4.18
CA ASP A 90 -0.39 -19.16 -3.74
C ASP A 90 -1.22 -18.89 -2.47
N ASP A 91 -1.82 -19.93 -1.91
CA ASP A 91 -2.69 -19.83 -0.74
C ASP A 91 -1.96 -19.38 0.55
N ASP A 92 -0.62 -19.46 0.59
CA ASP A 92 0.20 -18.92 1.68
C ASP A 92 0.49 -17.42 1.52
N THR A 93 0.21 -16.84 0.36
CA THR A 93 0.41 -15.42 0.10
C THR A 93 -0.65 -14.59 0.80
N LEU A 94 -0.23 -13.66 1.66
CA LEU A 94 -1.10 -12.72 2.38
C LEU A 94 -1.23 -11.39 1.68
N PHE A 95 -0.17 -11.00 0.96
CA PHE A 95 0.02 -9.63 0.53
C PHE A 95 0.89 -9.59 -0.71
N VAL A 96 0.40 -8.89 -1.73
CA VAL A 96 1.14 -8.59 -2.96
C VAL A 96 1.29 -7.07 -3.05
N TYR A 97 2.51 -6.60 -3.18
CA TYR A 97 2.82 -5.19 -3.36
C TYR A 97 3.33 -4.93 -4.77
N ALA A 98 2.79 -3.91 -5.42
CA ALA A 98 3.28 -3.38 -6.67
C ALA A 98 3.49 -1.87 -6.57
N GLU A 99 4.29 -1.29 -7.45
CA GLU A 99 4.53 0.17 -7.52
C GLU A 99 4.07 0.73 -8.87
N ASN A 100 3.43 1.90 -8.85
CA ASN A 100 3.09 2.62 -10.07
C ASN A 100 3.24 4.15 -9.88
N PRO A 101 4.19 4.81 -10.56
CA PRO A 101 5.24 4.21 -11.41
C PRO A 101 6.18 3.29 -10.60
N THR A 102 6.82 2.34 -11.28
CA THR A 102 7.82 1.48 -10.65
C THR A 102 9.05 2.27 -10.22
N THR A 103 9.92 1.68 -9.38
CA THR A 103 11.20 2.30 -8.99
C THR A 103 12.08 2.67 -10.20
N GLU A 104 11.94 1.96 -11.31
CA GLU A 104 12.68 2.21 -12.56
C GLU A 104 11.98 3.22 -13.49
N GLY A 105 10.82 3.74 -13.07
CA GLY A 105 10.08 4.77 -13.79
C GLY A 105 9.12 4.25 -14.86
N VAL A 106 8.83 2.96 -14.86
CA VAL A 106 7.84 2.35 -15.76
C VAL A 106 6.44 2.63 -15.20
N VAL A 107 5.51 3.04 -16.08
CA VAL A 107 4.09 3.13 -15.76
C VAL A 107 3.44 1.79 -16.08
N GLU A 108 2.91 1.15 -15.06
CA GLU A 108 2.26 -0.15 -15.18
C GLU A 108 0.87 -0.05 -15.79
N GLU A 109 0.62 -0.87 -16.80
CA GLU A 109 -0.66 -0.96 -17.49
C GLU A 109 -1.51 -2.17 -17.06
N SER A 110 -0.93 -3.12 -16.33
CA SER A 110 -1.52 -4.42 -15.98
C SER A 110 -1.87 -4.56 -14.50
N LEU A 111 -2.09 -3.44 -13.79
CA LEU A 111 -2.35 -3.46 -12.35
C LEU A 111 -3.66 -4.17 -11.96
N ASP A 112 -4.66 -4.12 -12.82
CA ASP A 112 -5.91 -4.88 -12.65
C ASP A 112 -5.64 -6.39 -12.64
N ALA A 113 -4.81 -6.89 -13.56
CA ALA A 113 -4.39 -8.29 -13.56
C ALA A 113 -3.57 -8.68 -12.32
N VAL A 114 -2.72 -7.79 -11.81
CA VAL A 114 -2.00 -8.00 -10.53
C VAL A 114 -2.99 -8.13 -9.38
N GLY A 115 -4.01 -7.25 -9.34
CA GLY A 115 -5.09 -7.32 -8.35
C GLY A 115 -5.85 -8.63 -8.43
N ASP A 116 -6.23 -9.07 -9.63
CA ASP A 116 -6.94 -10.33 -9.85
C ASP A 116 -6.11 -11.53 -9.37
N VAL A 117 -4.82 -11.61 -9.72
CA VAL A 117 -3.91 -12.67 -9.24
C VAL A 117 -3.83 -12.71 -7.71
N ALA A 118 -3.74 -11.56 -7.05
CA ALA A 118 -3.73 -11.50 -5.59
C ALA A 118 -5.07 -11.98 -4.99
N HIS A 119 -6.18 -11.51 -5.53
CA HIS A 119 -7.52 -11.80 -5.00
C HIS A 119 -7.96 -13.23 -5.24
N ASP A 120 -7.51 -13.89 -6.31
CA ASP A 120 -7.79 -15.31 -6.58
C ASP A 120 -7.25 -16.23 -5.46
N HIS A 121 -6.29 -15.75 -4.68
CA HIS A 121 -5.72 -16.43 -3.51
C HIS A 121 -6.05 -15.74 -2.17
N ASP A 122 -7.09 -14.88 -2.14
CA ASP A 122 -7.44 -14.10 -0.96
C ASP A 122 -6.31 -13.18 -0.43
N ALA A 123 -5.24 -12.92 -1.17
CA ALA A 123 -4.20 -12.00 -0.78
C ALA A 123 -4.66 -10.54 -0.91
N LEU A 124 -4.16 -9.64 -0.07
CA LEU A 124 -4.38 -8.20 -0.26
C LEU A 124 -3.47 -7.65 -1.35
N PHE A 125 -4.04 -6.88 -2.26
CA PHE A 125 -3.29 -6.09 -3.23
C PHE A 125 -3.00 -4.69 -2.68
N CYS A 126 -1.72 -4.38 -2.51
CA CYS A 126 -1.25 -3.06 -2.07
C CYS A 126 -0.52 -2.35 -3.22
N LEU A 127 -0.97 -1.15 -3.54
CA LEU A 127 -0.33 -0.32 -4.56
C LEU A 127 0.51 0.79 -3.91
N GLY A 128 1.80 0.81 -4.22
CA GLY A 128 2.69 1.93 -3.95
C GLY A 128 2.57 3.00 -5.03
N SER A 129 2.33 4.25 -4.65
CA SER A 129 2.25 5.31 -5.65
C SER A 129 2.69 6.66 -5.09
N ASP A 130 3.12 7.53 -6.01
CA ASP A 130 3.36 8.94 -5.74
C ASP A 130 2.03 9.70 -5.87
N PRO A 131 1.59 10.44 -4.83
CA PRO A 131 0.31 11.16 -4.88
C PRO A 131 0.25 12.25 -5.97
N VAL A 132 1.38 12.77 -6.43
CA VAL A 132 1.42 13.69 -7.58
C VAL A 132 1.17 12.93 -8.88
N ALA A 133 1.76 11.73 -9.03
CA ALA A 133 1.54 10.86 -10.19
C ALA A 133 0.07 10.42 -10.29
N LEU A 134 -0.62 10.19 -9.17
CA LEU A 134 -2.05 9.83 -9.15
C LEU A 134 -2.96 10.89 -9.79
N SER A 135 -2.49 12.12 -9.99
CA SER A 135 -3.24 13.13 -10.76
C SER A 135 -3.35 12.81 -12.26
N LEU A 136 -2.52 11.89 -12.76
CA LEU A 136 -2.45 11.49 -14.16
C LEU A 136 -2.76 10.01 -14.38
N LEU A 137 -2.57 9.19 -13.36
CA LEU A 137 -2.75 7.74 -13.42
C LEU A 137 -4.19 7.34 -13.06
N GLN A 138 -4.56 6.10 -13.38
CA GLN A 138 -5.78 5.49 -12.88
C GLN A 138 -5.77 5.48 -11.34
N ARG A 139 -6.95 5.72 -10.73
CA ARG A 139 -7.03 5.64 -9.26
C ARG A 139 -6.79 4.22 -8.80
N PRO A 140 -6.05 4.04 -7.72
CA PRO A 140 -5.78 2.73 -7.14
C PRO A 140 -7.00 1.84 -6.92
N ALA A 141 -8.11 2.40 -6.47
CA ALA A 141 -9.37 1.66 -6.31
C ALA A 141 -9.90 1.10 -7.63
N ASP A 142 -9.72 1.82 -8.75
CA ASP A 142 -10.22 1.40 -10.06
C ASP A 142 -9.41 0.24 -10.67
N VAL A 143 -8.20 -0.02 -10.16
CA VAL A 143 -7.35 -1.17 -10.52
C VAL A 143 -7.35 -2.27 -9.44
N GLY A 144 -8.30 -2.22 -8.51
CA GLY A 144 -8.52 -3.28 -7.53
C GLY A 144 -7.67 -3.19 -6.26
N ALA A 145 -6.89 -2.14 -6.04
CA ALA A 145 -6.08 -2.02 -4.83
C ALA A 145 -6.94 -2.04 -3.55
N ASP A 146 -6.51 -2.83 -2.57
CA ASP A 146 -7.11 -2.89 -1.23
C ASP A 146 -6.50 -1.85 -0.29
N VAL A 147 -5.22 -1.59 -0.49
CA VAL A 147 -4.41 -0.63 0.28
C VAL A 147 -3.54 0.17 -0.68
N VAL A 148 -3.37 1.44 -0.39
CA VAL A 148 -2.42 2.33 -1.09
C VAL A 148 -1.46 2.92 -0.09
N VAL A 149 -0.18 2.90 -0.45
CA VAL A 149 0.90 3.50 0.34
C VAL A 149 1.78 4.40 -0.53
N GLY A 150 2.47 5.33 0.07
CA GLY A 150 3.35 6.23 -0.66
C GLY A 150 4.00 7.28 0.23
N ASP A 151 4.69 8.21 -0.40
CA ASP A 151 5.29 9.36 0.28
C ASP A 151 4.47 10.62 -0.02
N ALA A 152 3.74 11.10 0.99
CA ALA A 152 2.94 12.31 0.89
C ALA A 152 3.73 13.58 1.24
N ALA A 153 5.00 13.49 1.63
CA ALA A 153 5.85 14.66 1.89
C ALA A 153 6.01 15.54 0.63
N VAL A 154 5.91 14.93 -0.56
CA VAL A 154 5.91 15.64 -1.86
C VAL A 154 4.79 16.67 -2.00
N LEU A 155 3.71 16.55 -1.22
CA LEU A 155 2.57 17.48 -1.24
C LEU A 155 2.83 18.80 -0.50
N GLY A 156 4.07 19.10 -0.15
CA GLY A 156 4.47 20.42 0.35
C GLY A 156 5.20 20.43 1.70
N MET A 157 5.67 19.28 2.16
CA MET A 157 6.54 19.26 3.34
C MET A 157 7.94 19.78 3.00
N PRO A 158 8.58 20.54 3.89
CA PRO A 158 9.97 20.94 3.70
C PRO A 158 10.89 19.72 3.65
N THR A 159 11.86 19.73 2.74
CA THR A 159 12.88 18.68 2.62
C THR A 159 13.95 18.73 3.72
N SER A 160 13.79 19.65 4.69
CA SER A 160 14.75 19.86 5.77
C SER A 160 14.57 18.82 6.89
N TYR A 161 15.69 18.38 7.45
CA TYR A 161 15.77 17.53 8.65
C TYR A 161 15.18 16.13 8.49
N GLY A 162 15.03 15.62 7.26
CA GLY A 162 14.51 14.27 7.01
C GLY A 162 13.05 14.08 7.49
N MET A 163 12.26 15.13 7.48
CA MET A 163 10.84 15.03 7.79
C MET A 163 10.13 14.26 6.67
N GLY A 164 9.36 13.24 7.03
CA GLY A 164 8.54 12.44 6.14
C GLY A 164 7.05 12.56 6.48
N LEU A 165 6.22 12.14 5.55
CA LEU A 165 4.80 11.93 5.72
C LEU A 165 4.37 10.78 4.82
N GLY A 166 4.04 9.63 5.40
CA GLY A 166 3.55 8.47 4.65
C GLY A 166 2.09 8.66 4.23
N LEU A 167 1.78 8.27 3.01
CA LEU A 167 0.42 8.05 2.56
C LEU A 167 0.00 6.63 2.95
N PHE A 168 -1.21 6.50 3.50
CA PHE A 168 -1.87 5.23 3.74
C PHE A 168 -3.37 5.40 3.53
N ALA A 169 -3.92 4.65 2.58
CA ALA A 169 -5.35 4.57 2.36
C ALA A 169 -5.77 3.10 2.18
N CYS A 170 -7.00 2.75 2.52
CA CYS A 170 -7.50 1.38 2.39
C CYS A 170 -9.02 1.34 2.23
N LYS A 171 -9.54 0.15 1.90
CA LYS A 171 -10.98 -0.14 1.87
C LYS A 171 -11.62 0.05 3.24
N GLU A 172 -12.91 0.42 3.27
CA GLU A 172 -13.68 0.64 4.50
C GLU A 172 -13.74 -0.61 5.41
N ASP A 173 -13.72 -1.78 4.81
CA ASP A 173 -13.74 -3.06 5.54
C ASP A 173 -12.59 -3.18 6.56
N PHE A 174 -11.50 -2.46 6.34
CA PHE A 174 -10.33 -2.49 7.20
C PHE A 174 -10.30 -1.39 8.26
N LEU A 175 -11.33 -0.54 8.34
CA LEU A 175 -11.39 0.64 9.22
C LEU A 175 -10.90 0.37 10.66
N ARG A 176 -11.27 -0.76 11.24
CA ARG A 176 -10.91 -1.11 12.63
C ARG A 176 -9.47 -1.60 12.81
N GLN A 177 -8.77 -1.86 11.70
CA GLN A 177 -7.42 -2.42 11.67
C GLN A 177 -6.39 -1.43 11.13
N VAL A 178 -6.85 -0.25 10.68
CA VAL A 178 -6.00 0.81 10.12
C VAL A 178 -4.93 1.21 11.14
N PRO A 179 -3.64 1.27 10.73
CA PRO A 179 -2.60 1.79 11.59
C PRO A 179 -2.75 3.30 11.81
N GLY A 180 -2.10 3.82 12.84
CA GLY A 180 -2.06 5.25 13.09
C GLY A 180 -3.37 5.83 13.61
N ARG A 181 -3.66 7.08 13.22
CA ARG A 181 -4.82 7.83 13.72
C ARG A 181 -5.72 8.28 12.59
N LEU A 182 -7.02 8.20 12.84
CA LEU A 182 -8.06 8.80 12.02
C LEU A 182 -8.60 10.04 12.69
N VAL A 183 -8.82 11.10 11.92
CA VAL A 183 -9.47 12.33 12.36
C VAL A 183 -10.90 12.32 11.84
N GLY A 184 -11.84 12.25 12.75
CA GLY A 184 -13.28 12.33 12.44
C GLY A 184 -13.83 13.72 12.70
N ALA A 185 -15.00 14.00 12.11
CA ALA A 185 -15.84 15.14 12.47
C ALA A 185 -16.99 14.68 13.35
N SER A 186 -17.31 15.47 14.36
CA SER A 186 -18.51 15.26 15.18
C SER A 186 -19.10 16.63 15.54
N THR A 187 -20.37 16.63 15.88
CA THR A 187 -21.05 17.83 16.36
C THR A 187 -21.32 17.73 17.86
N ASP A 188 -21.29 18.85 18.56
CA ASP A 188 -21.70 18.92 19.95
C ASP A 188 -23.24 18.87 20.11
N ALA A 189 -23.73 18.94 21.35
CA ALA A 189 -25.18 18.91 21.64
C ALA A 189 -25.94 20.12 21.06
N GLU A 190 -25.24 21.20 20.69
CA GLU A 190 -25.77 22.40 20.04
C GLU A 190 -25.62 22.38 18.51
N GLY A 191 -25.07 21.30 17.95
CA GLY A 191 -24.91 21.12 16.50
C GLY A 191 -23.70 21.85 15.88
N ARG A 192 -22.72 22.23 16.71
CA ARG A 192 -21.47 22.91 16.26
C ARG A 192 -20.35 21.90 16.07
#